data_0b8b5d6e19f7b3f9677db12b6f5a48dc
#
_entry.id   0b8b5d6e19f7b3f9677db12b6f5a48dc
#
_cell.length_a   1.000
_cell.length_b   1.000
_cell.length_c   1.000
_cell.angle_alpha   90.00
_cell.angle_beta   90.00
_cell.angle_gamma   90.00
#
_symmetry.space_group_name_H-M   'P 1'
#
loop_
_entity.id
_entity.type
_entity.pdbx_description
1 polymer ?
#
loop_
_entity_poly.entity_id
_entity_poly.type
_entity_poly.pdbx_seq_one_letter_code
_entity_poly.pdbx_strand_id
1 'polypeptide(L)'
;MKNEITLNPTYWASVSGGKDSWYMLNVILNNPVKYPLNGVVYFDLETDYPFIKDVINLMKKRVKNLGIPFLCIKPRKTWKELYNKFGYPNRVVKWCNYNYKLDCKAQLIEWERSKGNQVNFYIGLCVDEEKRYKNKEYKNSIFPLVNENIEEKYILEWARKQEIYNDYYKYNNRCGCIGCPMADLKKEVYNYLYYRPQWDTYMRLALESEKEIEEKYGHPYSIWQGNPKYNTEYRMKRVEELANLLKGEINK
;
A
#
# COMPACT_ATOMS: atom_id res chain seq x y z
N MET A 1 34.87 -11.55 -23.78
CA MET A 1 33.43 -11.84 -23.83
C MET A 1 32.93 -11.92 -22.41
N LYS A 2 32.03 -11.00 -21.99
CA LYS A 2 31.36 -11.12 -20.67
C LYS A 2 30.38 -12.27 -20.78
N ASN A 3 30.59 -13.34 -20.05
CA ASN A 3 29.60 -14.40 -19.89
C ASN A 3 28.36 -13.76 -19.27
N GLU A 4 27.32 -13.50 -20.06
CA GLU A 4 26.02 -13.11 -19.53
C GLU A 4 25.48 -14.31 -18.76
N ILE A 5 25.39 -14.17 -17.45
CA ILE A 5 24.75 -15.17 -16.60
C ILE A 5 23.26 -15.16 -16.94
N THR A 6 22.79 -16.20 -17.63
CA THR A 6 21.36 -16.35 -17.92
C THR A 6 20.65 -16.77 -16.65
N LEU A 7 19.80 -15.86 -16.11
CA LEU A 7 18.98 -16.14 -14.93
C LEU A 7 17.66 -16.80 -15.32
N ASN A 8 17.20 -17.77 -14.53
CA ASN A 8 15.92 -18.42 -14.74
C ASN A 8 14.77 -17.50 -14.30
N PRO A 9 13.74 -17.29 -15.13
CA PRO A 9 12.61 -16.44 -14.73
C PRO A 9 11.79 -17.11 -13.62
N THR A 10 11.48 -16.34 -12.57
CA THR A 10 10.49 -16.70 -11.55
C THR A 10 9.40 -15.65 -11.50
N TYR A 11 8.19 -16.06 -11.11
CA TYR A 11 6.98 -15.25 -11.14
C TYR A 11 6.35 -15.19 -9.75
N TRP A 12 6.26 -13.98 -9.20
CA TRP A 12 5.78 -13.73 -7.86
C TRP A 12 4.59 -12.78 -7.86
N ALA A 13 3.44 -13.20 -7.29
CA ALA A 13 2.31 -12.31 -7.10
C ALA A 13 2.55 -11.42 -5.88
N SER A 14 2.73 -10.10 -6.12
CA SER A 14 2.85 -9.12 -5.05
C SER A 14 1.46 -8.70 -4.58
N VAL A 15 1.08 -9.14 -3.37
CA VAL A 15 -0.22 -8.82 -2.79
C VAL A 15 -0.09 -7.81 -1.66
N SER A 16 -1.06 -6.91 -1.54
CA SER A 16 -1.15 -5.89 -0.49
C SER A 16 -2.37 -6.05 0.41
N GLY A 17 -3.18 -7.08 0.18
CA GLY A 17 -4.47 -7.24 0.86
C GLY A 17 -5.57 -6.28 0.36
N GLY A 18 -5.26 -5.33 -0.50
CA GLY A 18 -6.26 -4.49 -1.18
C GLY A 18 -7.01 -5.25 -2.27
N LYS A 19 -8.17 -4.72 -2.67
CA LYS A 19 -9.10 -5.33 -3.64
C LYS A 19 -8.43 -5.77 -4.94
N ASP A 20 -7.58 -4.91 -5.51
CA ASP A 20 -6.95 -5.15 -6.82
C ASP A 20 -5.96 -6.31 -6.76
N SER A 21 -5.15 -6.39 -5.70
CA SER A 21 -4.19 -7.47 -5.51
C SER A 21 -4.87 -8.82 -5.22
N TRP A 22 -6.01 -8.81 -4.52
CA TRP A 22 -6.79 -10.03 -4.33
C TRP A 22 -7.45 -10.49 -5.62
N TYR A 23 -8.10 -9.57 -6.33
CA TYR A 23 -8.74 -9.93 -7.60
C TYR A 23 -7.72 -10.45 -8.61
N MET A 24 -6.55 -9.80 -8.70
CA MET A 24 -5.42 -10.27 -9.50
C MET A 24 -5.00 -11.70 -9.13
N LEU A 25 -4.87 -12.00 -7.83
CA LEU A 25 -4.51 -13.35 -7.39
C LEU A 25 -5.56 -14.38 -7.84
N ASN A 26 -6.86 -14.04 -7.79
CA ASN A 26 -7.91 -14.90 -8.32
C ASN A 26 -7.76 -15.16 -9.83
N VAL A 27 -7.45 -14.11 -10.61
CA VAL A 27 -7.21 -14.23 -12.06
C VAL A 27 -6.04 -15.17 -12.34
N ILE A 28 -4.93 -15.02 -11.61
CA ILE A 28 -3.73 -15.87 -11.75
C ILE A 28 -4.06 -17.33 -11.42
N LEU A 29 -4.68 -17.59 -10.28
CA LEU A 29 -4.99 -18.94 -9.81
C LEU A 29 -6.00 -19.68 -10.71
N ASN A 30 -6.87 -18.95 -11.39
CA ASN A 30 -7.83 -19.53 -12.35
C ASN A 30 -7.21 -19.76 -13.75
N ASN A 31 -6.04 -19.21 -14.04
CA ASN A 31 -5.38 -19.32 -15.33
C ASN A 31 -3.89 -19.69 -15.18
N PRO A 32 -3.56 -20.84 -14.56
CA PRO A 32 -2.18 -21.19 -14.20
C PRO A 32 -1.25 -21.41 -15.38
N VAL A 33 -1.79 -21.76 -16.56
CA VAL A 33 -1.00 -21.91 -17.79
C VAL A 33 -0.57 -20.55 -18.33
N LYS A 34 -1.48 -19.57 -18.33
CA LYS A 34 -1.21 -18.20 -18.80
C LYS A 34 -0.36 -17.41 -17.81
N TYR A 35 -0.55 -17.66 -16.52
CA TYR A 35 0.13 -16.98 -15.41
C TYR A 35 0.84 -18.00 -14.50
N PRO A 36 2.02 -18.54 -14.91
CA PRO A 36 2.79 -19.42 -14.04
C PRO A 36 3.17 -18.71 -12.75
N LEU A 37 3.05 -19.38 -11.60
CA LEU A 37 3.22 -18.77 -10.30
C LEU A 37 4.19 -19.59 -9.42
N ASN A 38 5.34 -19.00 -9.09
CA ASN A 38 6.33 -19.60 -8.20
C ASN A 38 6.04 -19.29 -6.72
N GLY A 39 5.34 -18.20 -6.45
CA GLY A 39 4.96 -17.86 -5.09
C GLY A 39 4.18 -16.55 -4.98
N VAL A 40 3.66 -16.30 -3.80
CA VAL A 40 2.96 -15.06 -3.43
C VAL A 40 3.78 -14.35 -2.38
N VAL A 41 3.93 -13.03 -2.49
CA VAL A 41 4.65 -12.21 -1.51
C VAL A 41 3.78 -11.07 -1.01
N TYR A 42 3.77 -10.90 0.30
CA TYR A 42 3.24 -9.75 1.01
C TYR A 42 4.38 -8.98 1.67
N PHE A 43 4.42 -7.67 1.45
CA PHE A 43 5.33 -6.76 2.13
C PHE A 43 4.62 -6.16 3.34
N ASP A 44 4.96 -6.64 4.54
CA ASP A 44 4.37 -6.20 5.81
C ASP A 44 5.01 -4.88 6.24
N LEU A 45 4.32 -3.79 5.99
CA LEU A 45 4.78 -2.43 6.25
C LEU A 45 4.34 -1.87 7.60
N GLU A 46 3.67 -2.66 8.45
CA GLU A 46 3.20 -2.27 9.80
C GLU A 46 2.18 -1.10 9.84
N THR A 47 1.93 -0.45 8.69
CA THR A 47 1.06 0.73 8.56
C THR A 47 -0.30 0.43 7.93
N ASP A 48 -0.59 -0.85 7.69
CA ASP A 48 -1.81 -1.30 7.05
C ASP A 48 -3.01 -1.26 8.01
N TYR A 49 -4.21 -1.24 7.45
CA TYR A 49 -5.44 -1.38 8.22
C TYR A 49 -5.51 -2.77 8.89
N PRO A 50 -6.11 -2.87 10.10
CA PRO A 50 -6.22 -4.15 10.82
C PRO A 50 -6.83 -5.27 9.98
N PHE A 51 -7.89 -5.00 9.21
CA PHE A 51 -8.56 -5.99 8.35
C PHE A 51 -7.64 -6.54 7.24
N ILE A 52 -6.60 -5.82 6.85
CA ILE A 52 -5.64 -6.31 5.84
C ILE A 52 -4.95 -7.59 6.30
N LYS A 53 -4.68 -7.74 7.60
CA LYS A 53 -4.09 -8.97 8.14
C LYS A 53 -5.01 -10.18 7.92
N ASP A 54 -6.32 -9.99 8.08
CA ASP A 54 -7.31 -11.05 7.87
C ASP A 54 -7.39 -11.43 6.39
N VAL A 55 -7.39 -10.42 5.51
CA VAL A 55 -7.33 -10.62 4.05
C VAL A 55 -6.07 -11.38 3.65
N ILE A 56 -4.91 -10.99 4.17
CA ILE A 56 -3.63 -11.66 3.88
C ILE A 56 -3.63 -13.10 4.41
N ASN A 57 -4.18 -13.34 5.59
CA ASN A 57 -4.31 -14.70 6.15
C ASN A 57 -5.20 -15.59 5.27
N LEU A 58 -6.29 -15.04 4.74
CA LEU A 58 -7.17 -15.76 3.83
C LEU A 58 -6.48 -16.08 2.49
N MET A 59 -5.77 -15.11 1.91
CA MET A 59 -4.94 -15.33 0.72
C MET A 59 -3.89 -16.42 0.97
N LYS A 60 -3.16 -16.33 2.09
CA LYS A 60 -2.14 -17.30 2.50
C LYS A 60 -2.71 -18.71 2.62
N LYS A 61 -3.86 -18.86 3.30
CA LYS A 61 -4.55 -20.15 3.41
C LYS A 61 -4.92 -20.72 2.05
N ARG A 62 -5.46 -19.89 1.16
CA ARG A 62 -5.88 -20.31 -0.18
C ARG A 62 -4.71 -20.83 -1.02
N VAL A 63 -3.61 -20.08 -1.12
CA VAL A 63 -2.47 -20.49 -1.94
C VAL A 63 -1.71 -21.66 -1.33
N LYS A 64 -1.64 -21.75 0.00
CA LYS A 64 -1.03 -22.89 0.71
C LYS A 64 -1.76 -24.20 0.40
N ASN A 65 -3.10 -24.17 0.31
CA ASN A 65 -3.90 -25.35 -0.07
C ASN A 65 -3.62 -25.83 -1.51
N LEU A 66 -3.05 -24.97 -2.35
CA LEU A 66 -2.62 -25.27 -3.72
C LEU A 66 -1.11 -25.61 -3.79
N GLY A 67 -0.41 -25.74 -2.67
CA GLY A 67 1.02 -25.99 -2.61
C GLY A 67 1.90 -24.80 -3.02
N ILE A 68 1.33 -23.60 -3.16
CA ILE A 68 2.05 -22.41 -3.59
C ILE A 68 2.69 -21.71 -2.38
N PRO A 69 4.01 -21.41 -2.41
CA PRO A 69 4.70 -20.67 -1.35
C PRO A 69 4.09 -19.29 -1.11
N PHE A 70 3.98 -18.89 0.15
CA PHE A 70 3.58 -17.54 0.57
C PHE A 70 4.65 -16.95 1.48
N LEU A 71 5.27 -15.85 1.05
CA LEU A 71 6.26 -15.12 1.82
C LEU A 71 5.66 -13.85 2.42
N CYS A 72 6.04 -13.57 3.67
CA CYS A 72 5.79 -12.29 4.34
C CYS A 72 7.15 -11.67 4.62
N ILE A 73 7.43 -10.54 3.98
CA ILE A 73 8.73 -9.87 4.08
C ILE A 73 8.52 -8.54 4.80
N LYS A 74 9.30 -8.32 5.86
CA LYS A 74 9.37 -7.04 6.58
C LYS A 74 10.57 -6.22 6.12
N PRO A 75 10.49 -4.89 6.18
CA PRO A 75 11.65 -4.04 5.94
C PRO A 75 12.78 -4.34 6.92
N ARG A 76 14.03 -4.18 6.48
CA ARG A 76 15.23 -4.34 7.35
C ARG A 76 15.28 -3.29 8.46
N LYS A 77 14.69 -2.12 8.23
CA LYS A 77 14.55 -1.05 9.24
C LYS A 77 13.10 -0.90 9.61
N THR A 78 12.84 -0.68 10.89
CA THR A 78 11.50 -0.41 11.40
C THR A 78 11.01 0.99 10.95
N TRP A 79 9.70 1.19 10.97
CA TRP A 79 9.10 2.49 10.69
C TRP A 79 9.64 3.55 11.67
N LYS A 80 9.81 3.20 12.95
CA LYS A 80 10.34 4.07 14.00
C LYS A 80 11.77 4.52 13.72
N GLU A 81 12.66 3.61 13.28
CA GLU A 81 14.04 3.97 12.93
C GLU A 81 14.11 4.95 11.77
N LEU A 82 13.25 4.75 10.75
CA LEU A 82 13.20 5.67 9.61
C LEU A 82 12.55 7.01 9.98
N TYR A 83 11.52 7.01 10.82
CA TYR A 83 10.93 8.22 11.36
C TYR A 83 11.94 9.04 12.17
N ASN A 84 12.69 8.42 13.08
CA ASN A 84 13.72 9.10 13.86
C ASN A 84 14.82 9.71 12.99
N LYS A 85 15.07 9.14 11.80
CA LYS A 85 16.08 9.61 10.87
C LYS A 85 15.59 10.72 9.95
N PHE A 86 14.35 10.64 9.47
CA PHE A 86 13.85 11.46 8.37
C PHE A 86 12.63 12.30 8.73
N GLY A 87 12.09 12.19 9.96
CA GLY A 87 10.82 12.76 10.34
C GLY A 87 9.62 12.05 9.68
N TYR A 88 8.45 12.63 9.77
CA TYR A 88 7.26 12.09 9.13
C TYR A 88 7.37 12.12 7.61
N PRO A 89 6.97 11.05 6.89
CA PRO A 89 7.02 11.06 5.43
C PRO A 89 6.10 12.14 4.87
N ASN A 90 6.50 12.75 3.76
CA ASN A 90 5.73 13.80 3.12
C ASN A 90 5.73 13.63 1.58
N ARG A 91 5.13 14.58 0.86
CA ARG A 91 5.04 14.52 -0.60
C ARG A 91 6.39 14.62 -1.31
N VAL A 92 7.38 15.24 -0.68
CA VAL A 92 8.74 15.40 -1.21
C VAL A 92 9.62 14.25 -0.75
N VAL A 93 9.68 14.01 0.57
CA VAL A 93 10.51 12.97 1.17
C VAL A 93 9.66 11.72 1.43
N LYS A 94 9.52 10.88 0.40
CA LYS A 94 8.72 9.64 0.41
C LYS A 94 9.56 8.44 0.86
N TRP A 95 10.29 8.56 1.97
CA TRP A 95 11.13 7.46 2.44
C TRP A 95 10.33 6.17 2.73
N CYS A 96 9.05 6.29 3.08
CA CYS A 96 8.14 5.15 3.24
C CYS A 96 7.98 4.32 1.95
N ASN A 97 8.19 4.91 0.77
CA ASN A 97 8.25 4.16 -0.48
C ASN A 97 9.65 3.61 -0.73
N TYR A 98 10.68 4.48 -0.70
CA TYR A 98 12.03 4.12 -1.14
C TYR A 98 12.81 3.26 -0.14
N ASN A 99 12.81 3.64 1.14
CA ASN A 99 13.60 2.99 2.17
C ASN A 99 12.82 1.93 2.97
N TYR A 100 11.53 1.80 2.73
CA TYR A 100 10.67 0.88 3.48
C TYR A 100 10.03 -0.15 2.54
N LYS A 101 9.15 0.26 1.64
CA LYS A 101 8.48 -0.65 0.71
C LYS A 101 9.43 -1.29 -0.31
N LEU A 102 10.32 -0.49 -0.94
CA LEU A 102 11.25 -1.02 -1.94
C LEU A 102 12.35 -1.87 -1.33
N ASP A 103 12.69 -1.70 -0.03
CA ASP A 103 13.60 -2.59 0.68
C ASP A 103 13.06 -4.03 0.72
N CYS A 104 11.78 -4.22 1.03
CA CYS A 104 11.16 -5.56 0.98
C CYS A 104 11.24 -6.19 -0.40
N LYS A 105 10.99 -5.38 -1.46
CA LYS A 105 11.12 -5.84 -2.84
C LYS A 105 12.56 -6.26 -3.17
N ALA A 106 13.53 -5.48 -2.73
CA ALA A 106 14.97 -5.77 -2.92
C ALA A 106 15.37 -7.08 -2.23
N GLN A 107 14.90 -7.35 -1.02
CA GLN A 107 15.17 -8.59 -0.29
C GLN A 107 14.74 -9.83 -1.10
N LEU A 108 13.53 -9.81 -1.70
CA LEU A 108 13.08 -10.92 -2.53
C LEU A 108 13.93 -11.09 -3.79
N ILE A 109 14.28 -9.98 -4.44
CA ILE A 109 15.12 -10.01 -5.65
C ILE A 109 16.51 -10.56 -5.31
N GLU A 110 17.12 -10.13 -4.22
CA GLU A 110 18.43 -10.59 -3.74
C GLU A 110 18.40 -12.10 -3.44
N TRP A 111 17.36 -12.54 -2.74
CA TRP A 111 17.18 -13.96 -2.39
C TRP A 111 16.99 -14.84 -3.62
N GLU A 112 16.16 -14.45 -4.59
CA GLU A 112 15.98 -15.22 -5.83
C GLU A 112 17.24 -15.19 -6.70
N ARG A 113 17.92 -14.04 -6.78
CA ARG A 113 19.18 -13.91 -7.52
C ARG A 113 20.28 -14.82 -6.96
N SER A 114 20.34 -15.00 -5.64
CA SER A 114 21.32 -15.94 -5.03
C SER A 114 21.10 -17.39 -5.44
N LYS A 115 19.92 -17.71 -5.98
CA LYS A 115 19.58 -19.03 -6.54
C LYS A 115 19.74 -19.10 -8.08
N GLY A 116 20.23 -18.04 -8.71
CA GLY A 116 20.33 -17.96 -10.16
C GLY A 116 19.01 -17.55 -10.86
N ASN A 117 18.08 -16.93 -10.14
CA ASN A 117 16.77 -16.58 -10.66
C ASN A 117 16.61 -15.07 -10.89
N GLN A 118 15.74 -14.71 -11.87
CA GLN A 118 15.26 -13.36 -12.14
C GLN A 118 13.78 -13.26 -11.77
N VAL A 119 13.45 -12.33 -10.87
CA VAL A 119 12.07 -12.13 -10.42
C VAL A 119 11.28 -11.28 -11.41
N ASN A 120 10.11 -11.78 -11.81
CA ASN A 120 9.05 -11.05 -12.46
C ASN A 120 7.86 -10.93 -11.49
N PHE A 121 7.33 -9.71 -11.32
CA PHE A 121 6.21 -9.47 -10.40
C PHE A 121 4.88 -9.40 -11.13
N TYR A 122 3.88 -10.13 -10.66
CA TYR A 122 2.49 -9.82 -10.96
C TYR A 122 2.01 -8.70 -10.04
N ILE A 123 1.48 -7.63 -10.64
CA ILE A 123 1.02 -6.42 -9.94
C ILE A 123 -0.44 -6.15 -10.31
N GLY A 124 -1.29 -5.93 -9.30
CA GLY A 124 -2.71 -5.66 -9.46
C GLY A 124 -2.98 -4.20 -9.86
N LEU A 125 -2.69 -3.86 -11.11
CA LEU A 125 -3.10 -2.61 -11.74
C LEU A 125 -4.12 -2.90 -12.82
N CYS A 126 -5.15 -2.05 -12.92
CA CYS A 126 -6.26 -2.19 -13.84
C CYS A 126 -5.98 -1.49 -15.18
N VAL A 127 -6.77 -1.81 -16.22
CA VAL A 127 -6.57 -1.27 -17.57
C VAL A 127 -6.72 0.24 -17.62
N ASP A 128 -7.57 0.82 -16.80
CA ASP A 128 -7.81 2.26 -16.67
C ASP A 128 -6.74 3.02 -15.85
N GLU A 129 -5.71 2.32 -15.34
CA GLU A 129 -4.58 2.90 -14.62
C GLU A 129 -3.32 3.08 -15.51
N GLU A 130 -3.50 3.45 -16.77
CA GLU A 130 -2.44 3.49 -17.80
C GLU A 130 -1.18 4.26 -17.37
N LYS A 131 -1.35 5.44 -16.75
CA LYS A 131 -0.22 6.27 -16.26
C LYS A 131 0.63 5.55 -15.22
N ARG A 132 0.08 4.55 -14.53
CA ARG A 132 0.78 3.78 -13.50
C ARG A 132 1.54 2.61 -14.11
N TYR A 133 0.89 1.76 -14.91
CA TYR A 133 1.57 0.58 -15.43
C TYR A 133 2.57 0.88 -16.55
N LYS A 134 2.49 2.03 -17.21
CA LYS A 134 3.52 2.51 -18.15
C LYS A 134 4.73 3.17 -17.47
N ASN A 135 4.73 3.32 -16.13
CA ASN A 135 5.86 3.89 -15.40
C ASN A 135 7.06 2.93 -15.42
N LYS A 136 8.27 3.49 -15.63
CA LYS A 136 9.54 2.74 -15.63
C LYS A 136 9.84 1.97 -14.34
N GLU A 137 9.24 2.36 -13.21
CA GLU A 137 9.34 1.65 -11.93
C GLU A 137 8.84 0.19 -12.00
N TYR A 138 7.98 -0.11 -12.96
CA TYR A 138 7.38 -1.44 -13.16
C TYR A 138 8.09 -2.27 -14.25
N LYS A 139 9.31 -1.90 -14.63
CA LYS A 139 10.14 -2.78 -15.49
C LYS A 139 10.23 -4.17 -14.84
N ASN A 140 10.01 -5.22 -15.61
CA ASN A 140 9.88 -6.62 -15.14
C ASN A 140 8.62 -6.88 -14.30
N SER A 141 7.54 -6.13 -14.54
CA SER A 141 6.23 -6.42 -13.96
C SER A 141 5.25 -6.84 -15.04
N ILE A 142 4.34 -7.74 -14.67
CA ILE A 142 3.25 -8.23 -15.49
C ILE A 142 1.95 -7.80 -14.82
N PHE A 143 0.98 -7.39 -15.62
CA PHE A 143 -0.30 -6.84 -15.14
C PHE A 143 -1.46 -7.74 -15.59
N PRO A 144 -1.79 -8.80 -14.83
CA PRO A 144 -2.85 -9.72 -15.21
C PRO A 144 -4.19 -9.03 -15.45
N LEU A 145 -4.55 -8.00 -14.64
CA LEU A 145 -5.81 -7.28 -14.80
C LEU A 145 -5.85 -6.45 -16.11
N VAL A 146 -4.71 -5.87 -16.51
CA VAL A 146 -4.58 -5.18 -17.81
C VAL A 146 -4.72 -6.18 -18.95
N ASN A 147 -4.02 -7.34 -18.86
CA ASN A 147 -4.05 -8.38 -19.87
C ASN A 147 -5.46 -8.99 -20.07
N GLU A 148 -6.28 -9.00 -19.00
CA GLU A 148 -7.68 -9.46 -19.05
C GLU A 148 -8.68 -8.31 -19.29
N ASN A 149 -8.20 -7.10 -19.60
CA ASN A 149 -9.02 -5.91 -19.85
C ASN A 149 -10.00 -5.59 -18.71
N ILE A 150 -9.55 -5.70 -17.44
CA ILE A 150 -10.36 -5.49 -16.25
C ILE A 150 -10.19 -4.06 -15.75
N GLU A 151 -11.29 -3.33 -15.61
CA GLU A 151 -11.34 -1.97 -15.08
C GLU A 151 -11.52 -1.95 -13.54
N GLU A 152 -11.03 -0.90 -12.89
CA GLU A 152 -11.10 -0.73 -11.43
C GLU A 152 -12.54 -0.77 -10.90
N LYS A 153 -13.51 -0.24 -11.66
CA LYS A 153 -14.93 -0.22 -11.25
C LYS A 153 -15.51 -1.59 -10.95
N TYR A 154 -15.19 -2.61 -11.77
CA TYR A 154 -15.67 -3.99 -11.55
C TYR A 154 -15.09 -4.61 -10.28
N ILE A 155 -13.80 -4.36 -10.04
CA ILE A 155 -13.14 -4.84 -8.83
C ILE A 155 -13.69 -4.13 -7.58
N LEU A 156 -14.00 -2.83 -7.70
CA LEU A 156 -14.59 -2.07 -6.60
C LEU A 156 -15.98 -2.59 -6.23
N GLU A 157 -16.83 -2.87 -7.22
CA GLU A 157 -18.14 -3.47 -7.01
C GLU A 157 -18.05 -4.87 -6.37
N TRP A 158 -17.11 -5.68 -6.84
CA TRP A 158 -16.81 -6.96 -6.22
C TRP A 158 -16.36 -6.81 -4.77
N ALA A 159 -15.43 -5.90 -4.49
CA ALA A 159 -14.89 -5.68 -3.16
C ALA A 159 -15.94 -5.20 -2.15
N ARG A 160 -16.89 -4.37 -2.58
CA ARG A 160 -18.01 -3.90 -1.76
C ARG A 160 -18.92 -5.02 -1.25
N LYS A 161 -18.92 -6.16 -1.92
CA LYS A 161 -19.69 -7.36 -1.55
C LYS A 161 -18.90 -8.31 -0.65
N GLN A 162 -17.62 -8.03 -0.38
CA GLN A 162 -16.77 -8.89 0.45
C GLN A 162 -16.78 -8.39 1.90
N GLU A 163 -17.41 -9.12 2.80
CA GLU A 163 -17.51 -8.79 4.24
C GLU A 163 -16.15 -8.58 4.90
N ILE A 164 -15.12 -9.31 4.45
CA ILE A 164 -13.76 -9.22 5.00
C ILE A 164 -13.14 -7.83 4.92
N TYR A 165 -13.66 -6.94 4.08
CA TYR A 165 -13.22 -5.57 4.00
C TYR A 165 -13.93 -4.62 4.96
N ASN A 166 -14.83 -5.13 5.85
CA ASN A 166 -15.51 -4.35 6.88
C ASN A 166 -16.11 -3.05 6.33
N ASP A 167 -16.79 -3.13 5.21
CA ASP A 167 -17.39 -1.98 4.50
C ASP A 167 -16.40 -0.91 4.01
N TYR A 168 -15.10 -1.11 4.17
CA TYR A 168 -14.09 -0.12 3.78
C TYR A 168 -14.32 0.42 2.37
N TYR A 169 -14.60 -0.45 1.40
CA TYR A 169 -14.80 -0.07 0.01
C TYR A 169 -16.18 0.54 -0.31
N LYS A 170 -17.10 0.60 0.66
CA LYS A 170 -18.31 1.43 0.55
C LYS A 170 -17.97 2.92 0.63
N TYR A 171 -16.94 3.26 1.38
CA TYR A 171 -16.52 4.65 1.65
C TYR A 171 -15.27 5.07 0.88
N ASN A 172 -14.38 4.14 0.56
CA ASN A 172 -13.09 4.41 -0.07
C ASN A 172 -12.91 3.58 -1.35
N ASN A 173 -12.31 4.16 -2.38
CA ASN A 173 -12.05 3.43 -3.63
C ASN A 173 -10.72 2.66 -3.59
N ARG A 174 -9.74 3.13 -2.81
CA ARG A 174 -8.40 2.55 -2.72
C ARG A 174 -7.96 2.35 -1.28
N CYS A 175 -7.41 1.19 -1.02
CA CYS A 175 -6.71 0.92 0.23
C CYS A 175 -5.27 1.49 0.16
N GLY A 176 -4.72 1.81 1.31
CA GLY A 176 -3.34 2.27 1.49
C GLY A 176 -3.03 2.30 2.98
N CYS A 177 -1.97 2.96 3.39
CA CYS A 177 -1.59 3.05 4.80
C CYS A 177 -2.52 3.98 5.59
N ILE A 178 -2.74 3.68 6.88
CA ILE A 178 -3.29 4.65 7.83
C ILE A 178 -2.23 5.75 8.04
N GLY A 179 -2.64 7.01 8.13
CA GLY A 179 -1.71 8.14 8.29
C GLY A 179 -0.87 8.46 7.06
N CYS A 180 -1.25 7.99 5.87
CA CYS A 180 -0.54 8.29 4.64
C CYS A 180 -0.61 9.80 4.32
N PRO A 181 0.52 10.51 4.15
CA PRO A 181 0.52 11.94 3.83
C PRO A 181 -0.08 12.26 2.45
N MET A 182 -0.33 11.23 1.63
CA MET A 182 -0.99 11.34 0.33
C MET A 182 -2.50 11.08 0.41
N ALA A 183 -3.03 10.77 1.61
CA ALA A 183 -4.46 10.56 1.79
C ALA A 183 -5.25 11.85 1.53
N ASP A 184 -6.43 11.71 0.94
CA ASP A 184 -7.40 12.80 0.84
C ASP A 184 -8.17 12.98 2.18
N LEU A 185 -8.92 14.08 2.27
CA LEU A 185 -9.69 14.37 3.48
C LEU A 185 -10.79 13.33 3.75
N LYS A 186 -11.41 12.77 2.71
CA LYS A 186 -12.45 11.74 2.86
C LYS A 186 -11.89 10.50 3.56
N LYS A 187 -10.71 10.06 3.16
CA LYS A 187 -10.01 8.93 3.79
C LYS A 187 -9.60 9.26 5.23
N GLU A 188 -9.16 10.47 5.50
CA GLU A 188 -8.81 10.91 6.86
C GLU A 188 -10.03 10.94 7.79
N VAL A 189 -11.19 11.42 7.29
CA VAL A 189 -12.46 11.38 8.03
C VAL A 189 -12.86 9.93 8.33
N TYR A 190 -12.71 9.03 7.37
CA TYR A 190 -12.96 7.60 7.61
C TYR A 190 -12.02 7.03 8.69
N ASN A 191 -10.72 7.36 8.64
CA ASN A 191 -9.75 6.94 9.64
C ASN A 191 -10.09 7.49 11.03
N TYR A 192 -10.47 8.76 11.13
CA TYR A 192 -10.92 9.41 12.36
C TYR A 192 -12.15 8.73 12.97
N LEU A 193 -13.10 8.29 12.14
CA LEU A 193 -14.35 7.67 12.60
C LEU A 193 -14.17 6.21 13.03
N TYR A 194 -13.37 5.43 12.28
CA TYR A 194 -13.32 3.98 12.41
C TYR A 194 -11.98 3.42 12.92
N TYR A 195 -10.90 4.23 12.86
CA TYR A 195 -9.53 3.85 13.27
C TYR A 195 -8.88 4.94 14.13
N ARG A 196 -9.65 5.52 15.04
CA ARG A 196 -9.28 6.68 15.85
C ARG A 196 -7.93 6.53 16.57
N PRO A 197 -7.64 5.44 17.29
CA PRO A 197 -6.36 5.31 18.00
C PRO A 197 -5.15 5.34 17.08
N GLN A 198 -5.25 4.69 15.90
CA GLN A 198 -4.18 4.70 14.91
C GLN A 198 -4.06 6.09 14.26
N TRP A 199 -5.17 6.71 13.91
CA TRP A 199 -5.21 8.04 13.33
C TRP A 199 -4.58 9.07 14.28
N ASP A 200 -4.96 9.09 15.56
CA ASP A 200 -4.38 9.98 16.58
C ASP A 200 -2.87 9.78 16.71
N THR A 201 -2.39 8.54 16.68
CA THR A 201 -0.96 8.23 16.74
C THR A 201 -0.21 8.85 15.56
N TYR A 202 -0.70 8.68 14.34
CA TYR A 202 -0.05 9.24 13.16
C TYR A 202 -0.13 10.77 13.08
N MET A 203 -1.25 11.36 13.52
CA MET A 203 -1.38 12.82 13.57
C MET A 203 -0.44 13.44 14.60
N ARG A 204 -0.27 12.80 15.76
CA ARG A 204 0.71 13.25 16.77
C ARG A 204 2.13 13.22 16.25
N LEU A 205 2.55 12.13 15.60
CA LEU A 205 3.87 12.01 14.98
C LEU A 205 4.08 13.04 13.86
N ALA A 206 3.03 13.35 13.11
CA ALA A 206 3.08 14.39 12.09
C ALA A 206 3.28 15.78 12.69
N LEU A 207 2.56 16.11 13.78
CA LEU A 207 2.72 17.37 14.54
C LEU A 207 4.12 17.51 15.14
N GLU A 208 4.63 16.44 15.76
CA GLU A 208 5.98 16.41 16.32
C GLU A 208 7.02 16.73 15.25
N SER A 209 6.89 16.10 14.07
CA SER A 209 7.81 16.32 12.95
C SER A 209 7.72 17.74 12.37
N GLU A 210 6.52 18.35 12.29
CA GLU A 210 6.38 19.75 11.86
C GLU A 210 7.06 20.69 12.84
N LYS A 211 6.87 20.52 14.16
CA LYS A 211 7.52 21.33 15.21
C LYS A 211 9.03 21.22 15.17
N GLU A 212 9.59 20.00 15.05
CA GLU A 212 11.03 19.80 14.95
C GLU A 212 11.64 20.51 13.74
N ILE A 213 10.91 20.52 12.60
CA ILE A 213 11.36 21.22 11.39
C ILE A 213 11.27 22.73 11.58
N GLU A 214 10.20 23.25 12.16
CA GLU A 214 10.03 24.67 12.46
C GLU A 214 11.11 25.20 13.43
N GLU A 215 11.39 24.45 14.50
CA GLU A 215 12.45 24.78 15.46
C GLU A 215 13.83 24.79 14.79
N LYS A 216 14.10 23.83 13.90
CA LYS A 216 15.39 23.68 13.23
C LYS A 216 15.67 24.77 12.19
N TYR A 217 14.65 25.18 11.45
CA TYR A 217 14.80 26.08 10.29
C TYR A 217 14.22 27.49 10.52
N GLY A 218 13.53 27.73 11.63
CA GLY A 218 13.01 29.05 12.03
C GLY A 218 11.83 29.55 11.19
N HIS A 219 11.12 28.69 10.48
CA HIS A 219 9.94 29.06 9.70
C HIS A 219 8.85 27.98 9.73
N PRO A 220 7.56 28.36 9.64
CA PRO A 220 6.44 27.43 9.63
C PRO A 220 6.55 26.42 8.49
N TYR A 221 6.17 25.17 8.77
CA TYR A 221 6.25 24.05 7.83
C TYR A 221 4.96 23.23 7.81
N SER A 222 4.67 22.58 6.69
CA SER A 222 3.60 21.59 6.54
C SER A 222 4.07 20.37 5.77
N ILE A 223 3.88 19.20 6.34
CA ILE A 223 4.14 17.92 5.68
C ILE A 223 3.09 17.57 4.61
N TRP A 224 1.89 18.16 4.66
CA TRP A 224 0.77 17.78 3.82
C TRP A 224 0.80 18.42 2.43
N GLN A 225 1.03 19.72 2.37
CA GLN A 225 0.96 20.47 1.10
C GLN A 225 2.15 21.41 0.86
N GLY A 226 3.11 21.44 1.79
CA GLY A 226 4.23 22.40 1.73
C GLY A 226 3.81 23.85 2.01
N ASN A 227 2.51 24.13 2.20
CA ASN A 227 2.01 25.44 2.60
C ASN A 227 1.68 25.40 4.11
N PRO A 228 2.36 26.22 4.93
CA PRO A 228 2.17 26.22 6.39
C PRO A 228 0.75 26.41 6.86
N LYS A 229 -0.08 27.12 6.08
CA LYS A 229 -1.51 27.30 6.38
C LYS A 229 -2.28 25.97 6.49
N TYR A 230 -1.82 24.93 5.81
CA TYR A 230 -2.46 23.60 5.76
C TYR A 230 -1.64 22.56 6.55
N ASN A 231 -1.11 22.97 7.71
CA ASN A 231 -0.36 22.10 8.62
C ASN A 231 -1.22 21.00 9.23
N THR A 232 -0.61 20.16 10.07
CA THR A 232 -1.30 19.03 10.70
C THR A 232 -2.44 19.47 11.61
N GLU A 233 -2.29 20.56 12.37
CA GLU A 233 -3.36 21.09 13.24
C GLU A 233 -4.59 21.52 12.44
N TYR A 234 -4.39 22.28 11.36
CA TYR A 234 -5.47 22.63 10.44
C TYR A 234 -6.16 21.39 9.88
N ARG A 235 -5.38 20.39 9.46
CA ARG A 235 -5.91 19.16 8.91
C ARG A 235 -6.75 18.38 9.92
N MET A 236 -6.27 18.23 11.15
CA MET A 236 -7.00 17.57 12.24
C MET A 236 -8.33 18.26 12.51
N LYS A 237 -8.33 19.58 12.67
CA LYS A 237 -9.53 20.37 12.88
C LYS A 237 -10.53 20.19 11.73
N ARG A 238 -10.06 20.22 10.49
CA ARG A 238 -10.92 20.06 9.33
C ARG A 238 -11.53 18.67 9.22
N VAL A 239 -10.77 17.63 9.57
CA VAL A 239 -11.26 16.24 9.62
C VAL A 239 -12.35 16.09 10.68
N GLU A 240 -12.14 16.68 11.86
CA GLU A 240 -13.10 16.64 12.98
C GLU A 240 -14.42 17.36 12.63
N GLU A 241 -14.34 18.54 12.05
CA GLU A 241 -15.51 19.29 11.55
C GLU A 241 -16.34 18.44 10.57
N LEU A 242 -15.69 17.84 9.57
CA LEU A 242 -16.34 17.01 8.56
C LEU A 242 -16.93 15.72 9.16
N ALA A 243 -16.23 15.09 10.11
CA ALA A 243 -16.71 13.90 10.81
C ALA A 243 -17.96 14.18 11.63
N ASN A 244 -18.03 15.34 12.32
CA ASN A 244 -19.17 15.76 13.11
C ASN A 244 -20.40 16.08 12.22
N LEU A 245 -20.19 16.68 11.05
CA LEU A 245 -21.26 16.90 10.07
C LEU A 245 -21.87 15.57 9.61
N LEU A 246 -21.03 14.59 9.25
CA LEU A 246 -21.49 13.27 8.82
C LEU A 246 -22.24 12.51 9.92
N LYS A 247 -21.79 12.59 11.20
CA LYS A 247 -22.52 11.99 12.33
C LYS A 247 -23.89 12.64 12.53
N GLY A 248 -24.00 13.94 12.32
CA GLY A 248 -25.27 14.66 12.41
C GLY A 248 -26.28 14.29 11.29
N GLU A 249 -25.79 13.87 10.14
CA GLU A 249 -26.63 13.38 9.02
C GLU A 249 -27.09 11.92 9.22
N ILE A 250 -26.26 11.08 9.87
CA ILE A 250 -26.58 9.65 10.12
C ILE A 250 -27.65 9.53 11.24
N ASN A 251 -27.72 10.50 12.14
CA ASN A 251 -28.66 10.50 13.28
C ASN A 251 -29.99 11.21 13.00
N LYS A 252 -30.23 11.63 11.76
CA LYS A 252 -31.50 12.16 11.26
C LYS A 252 -32.21 11.12 10.37
#